data_22d9a661dcbbf4d54ac0bc1d5997a0ce
#
_entry.id   22d9a661dcbbf4d54ac0bc1d5997a0ce
#
_cell.length_a   1.000
_cell.length_b   1.000
_cell.length_c   1.000
_cell.angle_alpha   90.00
_cell.angle_beta   90.00
_cell.angle_gamma   90.00
#
_symmetry.space_group_name_H-M   'P 1'
#
loop_
_entity.id
_entity.type
_entity.pdbx_description
1 polymer ?
#
loop_
_entity_poly.entity_id
_entity_poly.type
_entity_poly.pdbx_seq_one_letter_code
_entity_poly.pdbx_strand_id
1 'polypeptide(L)'
;MTDNGFMALIEFVILYINEIALIIFISCFFVYFLLLWRRVNQHAATDIRVFKLIYKNWVKSLISSEDHLIGIHALRNFIRGNSTFVSALFILLGLLVGFYQTTFDITGKFFAIQGISVPLMKLTLTIMVTIFCLMNFILAIRFSSRLSLLLAGNPSQFSLGEIEGQKITGETLEKAHNHWMLGVRGLFFLLGTLFWYINAGVFIVGNIIIFTYLLSALDYI
;
A
#
# COMPACT_ATOMS: atom_id res chain seq x y z
N MET A 1 28.46 30.80 -25.05
CA MET A 1 28.56 30.66 -23.55
C MET A 1 27.49 29.77 -22.92
N THR A 2 26.48 29.34 -23.65
CA THR A 2 25.37 28.52 -23.19
C THR A 2 25.63 26.99 -23.19
N ASP A 3 26.59 26.53 -23.98
CA ASP A 3 26.85 25.08 -24.17
C ASP A 3 27.54 24.41 -22.96
N ASN A 4 28.47 25.12 -22.31
CA ASN A 4 29.20 24.56 -21.16
C ASN A 4 28.31 24.36 -19.92
N GLY A 5 27.31 25.21 -19.73
CA GLY A 5 26.37 25.06 -18.60
C GLY A 5 25.40 23.87 -18.79
N PHE A 6 24.97 23.64 -20.03
CA PHE A 6 24.09 22.52 -20.37
C PHE A 6 24.81 21.15 -20.24
N MET A 7 26.06 21.09 -20.73
CA MET A 7 26.88 19.87 -20.57
C MET A 7 27.20 19.54 -19.12
N ALA A 8 27.52 20.53 -18.29
CA ALA A 8 27.76 20.34 -16.86
C ALA A 8 26.50 19.86 -16.13
N LEU A 9 25.31 20.32 -16.53
CA LEU A 9 24.04 19.87 -15.95
C LEU A 9 23.72 18.42 -16.34
N ILE A 10 24.01 18.03 -17.58
CA ILE A 10 23.85 16.64 -18.03
C ILE A 10 24.78 15.71 -17.26
N GLU A 11 26.05 16.07 -17.11
CA GLU A 11 27.04 15.31 -16.35
C GLU A 11 26.61 15.15 -14.88
N PHE A 12 26.12 16.22 -14.26
CA PHE A 12 25.57 16.17 -12.90
C PHE A 12 24.38 15.22 -12.79
N VAL A 13 23.42 15.32 -13.72
CA VAL A 13 22.24 14.42 -13.72
C VAL A 13 22.65 12.97 -13.91
N ILE A 14 23.57 12.67 -14.81
CA ILE A 14 24.06 11.31 -15.03
C ILE A 14 24.77 10.76 -13.77
N LEU A 15 25.57 11.60 -13.11
CA LEU A 15 26.31 11.22 -11.91
C LEU A 15 25.39 10.89 -10.73
N TYR A 16 24.30 11.67 -10.54
CA TYR A 16 23.37 11.56 -9.40
C TYR A 16 22.01 10.98 -9.76
N ILE A 17 21.90 10.26 -10.90
CA ILE A 17 20.61 9.77 -11.40
C ILE A 17 19.90 8.82 -10.42
N ASN A 18 20.65 8.03 -9.65
CA ASN A 18 20.07 7.10 -8.68
C ASN A 18 19.53 7.82 -7.45
N GLU A 19 20.21 8.87 -6.99
CA GLU A 19 19.80 9.72 -5.88
C GLU A 19 18.55 10.53 -6.24
N ILE A 20 18.53 11.10 -7.43
CA ILE A 20 17.37 11.83 -7.99
C ILE A 20 16.17 10.89 -8.10
N ALA A 21 16.40 9.68 -8.60
CA ALA A 21 15.37 8.65 -8.74
C ALA A 21 14.75 8.26 -7.40
N LEU A 22 15.56 8.10 -6.34
CA LEU A 22 15.09 7.83 -4.99
C LEU A 22 14.23 8.99 -4.45
N ILE A 23 14.68 10.24 -4.61
CA ILE A 23 13.94 11.42 -4.15
C ILE A 23 12.59 11.51 -4.86
N ILE A 24 12.54 11.28 -6.18
CA ILE A 24 11.28 11.26 -6.95
C ILE A 24 10.35 10.19 -6.41
N PHE A 25 10.83 8.96 -6.18
CA PHE A 25 10.02 7.88 -5.64
C PHE A 25 9.43 8.23 -4.28
N ILE A 26 10.28 8.69 -3.34
CA ILE A 26 9.86 9.08 -2.00
C ILE A 26 8.82 10.21 -2.09
N SER A 27 9.05 11.20 -2.94
CA SER A 27 8.12 12.32 -3.15
C SER A 27 6.77 11.84 -3.69
N CYS A 28 6.76 11.00 -4.74
CA CYS A 28 5.54 10.42 -5.30
C CYS A 28 4.78 9.60 -4.24
N PHE A 29 5.49 8.77 -3.47
CA PHE A 29 4.91 7.94 -2.42
C PHE A 29 4.25 8.81 -1.34
N PHE A 30 4.98 9.76 -0.75
CA PHE A 30 4.44 10.61 0.31
C PHE A 30 3.33 11.54 -0.18
N VAL A 31 3.48 12.17 -1.35
CA VAL A 31 2.45 13.04 -1.93
C VAL A 31 1.17 12.25 -2.17
N TYR A 32 1.28 11.03 -2.72
CA TYR A 32 0.12 10.17 -2.94
C TYR A 32 -0.63 9.86 -1.64
N PHE A 33 0.07 9.39 -0.60
CA PHE A 33 -0.58 9.07 0.69
C PHE A 33 -1.10 10.32 1.41
N LEU A 34 -0.44 11.47 1.27
CA LEU A 34 -0.92 12.75 1.80
C LEU A 34 -2.22 13.19 1.12
N LEU A 35 -2.27 13.09 -0.22
CA LEU A 35 -3.48 13.40 -0.98
C LEU A 35 -4.62 12.46 -0.63
N LEU A 36 -4.33 11.16 -0.50
CA LEU A 36 -5.31 10.16 -0.05
C LEU A 36 -5.86 10.51 1.33
N TRP A 37 -4.99 10.82 2.28
CA TRP A 37 -5.38 11.19 3.64
C TRP A 37 -6.22 12.47 3.69
N ARG A 38 -5.83 13.49 2.90
CA ARG A 38 -6.61 14.72 2.78
C ARG A 38 -8.00 14.48 2.21
N ARG A 39 -8.11 13.65 1.15
CA ARG A 39 -9.40 13.32 0.53
C ARG A 39 -10.33 12.54 1.47
N VAL A 40 -9.79 11.61 2.25
CA VAL A 40 -10.56 10.88 3.28
C VAL A 40 -11.16 11.83 4.31
N ASN A 41 -10.44 12.89 4.67
CA ASN A 41 -10.89 13.87 5.67
C ASN A 41 -11.76 15.00 5.09
N GLN A 42 -11.75 15.24 3.78
CA GLN A 42 -12.59 16.25 3.15
C GLN A 42 -14.03 15.77 3.01
N HIS A 43 -15.00 16.70 3.22
CA HIS A 43 -16.44 16.41 3.22
C HIS A 43 -17.05 16.24 1.81
N ALA A 44 -16.24 16.19 0.75
CA ALA A 44 -16.72 15.97 -0.61
C ALA A 44 -17.29 14.56 -0.81
N ALA A 45 -18.24 14.42 -1.74
CA ALA A 45 -18.78 13.14 -2.18
C ALA A 45 -17.68 12.37 -2.94
N THR A 46 -16.83 11.67 -2.21
CA THR A 46 -15.74 10.86 -2.73
C THR A 46 -16.19 9.39 -2.71
N ASP A 47 -15.70 8.58 -3.63
CA ASP A 47 -15.96 7.14 -3.72
C ASP A 47 -15.78 6.41 -2.40
N ILE A 48 -14.78 6.82 -1.61
CA ILE A 48 -14.55 6.29 -0.25
C ILE A 48 -15.81 6.44 0.62
N ARG A 49 -16.58 7.51 0.48
CA ARG A 49 -17.84 7.71 1.20
C ARG A 49 -18.97 6.84 0.63
N VAL A 50 -19.01 6.68 -0.69
CA VAL A 50 -19.99 5.80 -1.35
C VAL A 50 -19.74 4.37 -0.89
N PHE A 51 -18.51 3.89 -0.91
CA PHE A 51 -18.15 2.58 -0.37
C PHE A 51 -18.46 2.45 1.12
N LYS A 52 -18.21 3.49 1.92
CA LYS A 52 -18.59 3.51 3.32
C LYS A 52 -20.09 3.35 3.54
N LEU A 53 -20.91 4.00 2.70
CA LEU A 53 -22.37 3.84 2.72
C LEU A 53 -22.78 2.44 2.28
N ILE A 54 -22.18 1.90 1.21
CA ILE A 54 -22.42 0.54 0.73
C ILE A 54 -22.11 -0.47 1.82
N TYR A 55 -20.95 -0.35 2.48
CA TYR A 55 -20.56 -1.26 3.58
C TYR A 55 -21.50 -1.16 4.77
N LYS A 56 -21.92 0.06 5.12
CA LYS A 56 -22.87 0.27 6.20
C LYS A 56 -24.23 -0.37 5.89
N ASN A 57 -24.71 -0.20 4.65
CA ASN A 57 -25.93 -0.83 4.21
C ASN A 57 -25.81 -2.35 4.11
N TRP A 58 -24.67 -2.86 3.62
CA TRP A 58 -24.41 -4.29 3.55
C TRP A 58 -24.40 -4.95 4.93
N VAL A 59 -23.71 -4.35 5.92
CA VAL A 59 -23.73 -4.82 7.31
C VAL A 59 -25.16 -4.78 7.87
N LYS A 60 -25.89 -3.69 7.65
CA LYS A 60 -27.29 -3.57 8.10
C LYS A 60 -28.19 -4.64 7.48
N SER A 61 -28.05 -4.88 6.18
CA SER A 61 -28.80 -5.92 5.46
C SER A 61 -28.46 -7.32 6.00
N LEU A 62 -27.18 -7.62 6.28
CA LEU A 62 -26.78 -8.90 6.87
C LEU A 62 -27.34 -9.11 8.28
N ILE A 63 -27.36 -8.07 9.10
CA ILE A 63 -27.90 -8.14 10.46
C ILE A 63 -29.40 -8.34 10.46
N SER A 64 -30.11 -7.75 9.49
CA SER A 64 -31.57 -7.88 9.35
C SER A 64 -32.00 -9.19 8.66
N SER A 65 -31.09 -9.86 7.96
CA SER A 65 -31.34 -11.16 7.34
C SER A 65 -31.17 -12.29 8.37
N GLU A 66 -32.03 -13.32 8.32
CA GLU A 66 -31.87 -14.53 9.14
C GLU A 66 -30.65 -15.36 8.70
N ASP A 67 -30.14 -15.14 7.49
CA ASP A 67 -29.02 -15.88 6.91
C ASP A 67 -27.70 -15.09 6.95
N HIS A 68 -27.02 -15.17 8.08
CA HIS A 68 -25.68 -14.58 8.25
C HIS A 68 -24.56 -15.37 7.51
N LEU A 69 -24.86 -16.57 7.00
CA LEU A 69 -23.86 -17.45 6.38
C LEU A 69 -23.30 -16.86 5.09
N ILE A 70 -24.09 -16.15 4.30
CA ILE A 70 -23.66 -15.49 3.06
C ILE A 70 -22.55 -14.49 3.35
N GLY A 71 -22.71 -13.67 4.39
CA GLY A 71 -21.70 -12.69 4.80
C GLY A 71 -20.39 -13.35 5.28
N ILE A 72 -20.51 -14.43 6.05
CA ILE A 72 -19.33 -15.19 6.53
C ILE A 72 -18.60 -15.86 5.37
N HIS A 73 -19.31 -16.37 4.35
CA HIS A 73 -18.70 -16.92 3.15
C HIS A 73 -17.95 -15.86 2.32
N ALA A 74 -18.55 -14.67 2.15
CA ALA A 74 -17.90 -13.55 1.47
C ALA A 74 -16.60 -13.12 2.19
N LEU A 75 -16.64 -12.99 3.52
CA LEU A 75 -15.46 -12.67 4.33
C LEU A 75 -14.39 -13.76 4.27
N ARG A 76 -14.77 -15.03 4.29
CA ARG A 76 -13.83 -16.14 4.14
C ARG A 76 -13.10 -16.09 2.81
N ASN A 77 -13.80 -15.77 1.72
CA ASN A 77 -13.19 -15.62 0.40
C ASN A 77 -12.24 -14.41 0.36
N PHE A 78 -12.62 -13.30 0.99
CA PHE A 78 -11.78 -12.11 1.13
C PHE A 78 -10.51 -12.41 1.95
N ILE A 79 -10.61 -13.11 3.08
CA ILE A 79 -9.47 -13.54 3.89
C ILE A 79 -8.55 -14.44 3.09
N ARG A 80 -9.10 -15.42 2.34
CA ARG A 80 -8.32 -16.35 1.51
C ARG A 80 -7.53 -15.60 0.44
N GLY A 81 -8.16 -14.65 -0.27
CA GLY A 81 -7.49 -13.82 -1.27
C GLY A 81 -6.32 -13.01 -0.67
N ASN A 82 -6.56 -12.36 0.48
CA ASN A 82 -5.50 -11.64 1.19
C ASN A 82 -4.37 -12.54 1.68
N SER A 83 -4.68 -13.75 2.14
CA SER A 83 -3.67 -14.71 2.59
C SER A 83 -2.74 -15.14 1.46
N THR A 84 -3.24 -15.21 0.21
CA THR A 84 -2.40 -15.47 -0.95
C THR A 84 -1.37 -14.35 -1.17
N PHE A 85 -1.78 -13.08 -1.08
CA PHE A 85 -0.84 -11.94 -1.15
C PHE A 85 0.18 -11.97 -0.02
N VAL A 86 -0.26 -12.26 1.22
CA VAL A 86 0.64 -12.36 2.38
C VAL A 86 1.68 -13.46 2.14
N SER A 87 1.28 -14.63 1.68
CA SER A 87 2.21 -15.73 1.40
C SER A 87 3.23 -15.38 0.31
N ALA A 88 2.77 -14.76 -0.80
CA ALA A 88 3.66 -14.32 -1.87
C ALA A 88 4.65 -13.25 -1.41
N LEU A 89 4.20 -12.29 -0.59
CA LEU A 89 5.05 -11.24 -0.04
C LEU A 89 6.06 -11.78 0.99
N PHE A 90 5.70 -12.81 1.78
CA PHE A 90 6.66 -13.48 2.67
C PHE A 90 7.75 -14.20 1.89
N ILE A 91 7.40 -14.88 0.79
CA ILE A 91 8.39 -15.51 -0.08
C ILE A 91 9.31 -14.45 -0.68
N LEU A 92 8.74 -13.36 -1.22
CA LEU A 92 9.52 -12.25 -1.76
C LEU A 92 10.45 -11.65 -0.71
N LEU A 93 9.94 -11.39 0.50
CA LEU A 93 10.74 -10.85 1.61
C LEU A 93 11.90 -11.78 1.97
N GLY A 94 11.65 -13.10 2.04
CA GLY A 94 12.68 -14.10 2.30
C GLY A 94 13.79 -14.07 1.25
N LEU A 95 13.42 -13.97 -0.03
CA LEU A 95 14.40 -13.83 -1.13
C LEU A 95 15.21 -12.54 -1.02
N LEU A 96 14.54 -11.40 -0.77
CA LEU A 96 15.19 -10.11 -0.64
C LEU A 96 16.18 -10.10 0.55
N VAL A 97 15.79 -10.67 1.70
CA VAL A 97 16.68 -10.79 2.87
C VAL A 97 17.87 -11.73 2.57
N GLY A 98 17.64 -12.82 1.81
CA GLY A 98 18.72 -13.70 1.38
C GLY A 98 19.77 -12.99 0.51
N PHE A 99 19.32 -12.06 -0.35
CA PHE A 99 20.24 -11.24 -1.16
C PHE A 99 20.92 -10.12 -0.38
N TYR A 100 20.42 -9.76 0.81
CA TYR A 100 20.96 -8.64 1.59
C TYR A 100 22.42 -8.88 1.97
N GLN A 101 22.78 -10.07 2.41
CA GLN A 101 24.16 -10.40 2.84
C GLN A 101 25.16 -10.23 1.69
N THR A 102 24.85 -10.73 0.51
CA THR A 102 25.72 -10.62 -0.67
C THR A 102 25.85 -9.20 -1.19
N THR A 103 24.81 -8.37 -0.98
CA THR A 103 24.79 -6.98 -1.43
C THR A 103 25.49 -6.04 -0.43
N PHE A 104 25.49 -6.39 0.85
CA PHE A 104 26.09 -5.59 1.92
C PHE A 104 27.62 -5.46 1.76
N ASP A 105 28.29 -6.49 1.24
CA ASP A 105 29.73 -6.50 1.02
C ASP A 105 30.17 -5.62 -0.17
N ILE A 106 29.24 -5.11 -0.96
CA ILE A 106 29.52 -4.21 -2.08
C ILE A 106 29.74 -2.80 -1.54
N THR A 107 31.00 -2.39 -1.44
CA THR A 107 31.34 -1.02 -1.05
C THR A 107 31.00 -0.03 -2.15
N GLY A 108 30.42 1.11 -1.78
CA GLY A 108 30.03 2.15 -2.72
C GLY A 108 29.83 3.51 -2.03
N LYS A 109 29.39 4.49 -2.82
CA LYS A 109 28.98 5.81 -2.32
C LYS A 109 27.57 6.11 -2.81
N PHE A 110 26.72 6.61 -1.92
CA PHE A 110 25.37 7.06 -2.21
C PHE A 110 25.12 8.35 -1.41
N PHE A 111 24.65 9.43 -2.04
CA PHE A 111 24.63 10.78 -1.45
C PHE A 111 25.99 11.21 -0.84
N ALA A 112 27.09 10.89 -1.51
CA ALA A 112 28.46 11.13 -1.02
C ALA A 112 28.81 10.41 0.31
N ILE A 113 27.92 9.57 0.86
CA ILE A 113 28.18 8.78 2.06
C ILE A 113 28.93 7.52 1.66
N GLN A 114 30.10 7.32 2.28
CA GLN A 114 30.90 6.11 2.10
C GLN A 114 30.25 4.92 2.84
N GLY A 115 30.28 3.75 2.23
CA GLY A 115 29.75 2.51 2.82
C GLY A 115 28.31 2.17 2.41
N ILE A 116 27.58 3.08 1.75
CA ILE A 116 26.27 2.79 1.19
C ILE A 116 26.38 2.67 -0.33
N SER A 117 26.08 1.49 -0.86
CA SER A 117 26.09 1.25 -2.30
C SER A 117 24.71 1.42 -2.90
N VAL A 118 24.63 1.78 -4.21
CA VAL A 118 23.37 1.86 -4.95
C VAL A 118 22.57 0.54 -4.89
N PRO A 119 23.18 -0.65 -5.09
CA PRO A 119 22.47 -1.93 -4.94
C PRO A 119 21.86 -2.12 -3.55
N LEU A 120 22.56 -1.73 -2.50
CA LEU A 120 22.09 -1.83 -1.11
C LEU A 120 20.84 -0.92 -0.91
N MET A 121 20.87 0.30 -1.44
CA MET A 121 19.71 1.22 -1.37
C MET A 121 18.49 0.68 -2.10
N LYS A 122 18.68 0.12 -3.31
CA LYS A 122 17.59 -0.51 -4.08
C LYS A 122 16.93 -1.63 -3.28
N LEU A 123 17.75 -2.51 -2.72
CA LEU A 123 17.31 -3.66 -1.95
C LEU A 123 16.55 -3.21 -0.68
N THR A 124 17.13 -2.27 0.07
CA THR A 124 16.54 -1.73 1.30
C THR A 124 15.17 -1.09 1.01
N LEU A 125 15.06 -0.27 -0.04
CA LEU A 125 13.80 0.34 -0.44
C LEU A 125 12.74 -0.72 -0.76
N THR A 126 13.11 -1.74 -1.56
CA THR A 126 12.19 -2.83 -1.94
C THR A 126 11.73 -3.61 -0.72
N ILE A 127 12.62 -3.91 0.23
CA ILE A 127 12.28 -4.56 1.51
C ILE A 127 11.30 -3.70 2.29
N MET A 128 11.54 -2.40 2.44
CA MET A 128 10.65 -1.49 3.19
C MET A 128 9.24 -1.44 2.59
N VAL A 129 9.13 -1.32 1.26
CA VAL A 129 7.83 -1.31 0.58
C VAL A 129 7.14 -2.69 0.70
N THR A 130 7.89 -3.79 0.61
CA THR A 130 7.35 -5.15 0.81
C THR A 130 6.77 -5.32 2.22
N ILE A 131 7.49 -4.86 3.25
CA ILE A 131 7.01 -4.89 4.65
C ILE A 131 5.75 -4.02 4.80
N PHE A 132 5.72 -2.83 4.18
CA PHE A 132 4.53 -1.98 4.19
C PHE A 132 3.30 -2.69 3.61
N CYS A 133 3.43 -3.35 2.45
CA CYS A 133 2.36 -4.13 1.84
C CYS A 133 1.92 -5.28 2.75
N LEU A 134 2.89 -6.05 3.25
CA LEU A 134 2.67 -7.20 4.11
C LEU A 134 1.87 -6.84 5.37
N MET A 135 2.28 -5.78 6.07
CA MET A 135 1.60 -5.30 7.28
C MET A 135 0.15 -4.89 6.99
N ASN A 136 -0.11 -4.23 5.86
CA ASN A 136 -1.46 -3.84 5.50
C ASN A 136 -2.35 -5.05 5.17
N PHE A 137 -1.87 -6.04 4.44
CA PHE A 137 -2.66 -7.26 4.18
C PHE A 137 -2.89 -8.09 5.44
N ILE A 138 -1.91 -8.20 6.35
CA ILE A 138 -2.09 -8.87 7.65
C ILE A 138 -3.16 -8.15 8.48
N LEU A 139 -3.15 -6.82 8.53
CA LEU A 139 -4.17 -6.05 9.24
C LEU A 139 -5.55 -6.21 8.59
N ALA A 140 -5.65 -6.25 7.26
CA ALA A 140 -6.89 -6.53 6.55
C ALA A 140 -7.46 -7.91 6.94
N ILE A 141 -6.64 -8.95 7.00
CA ILE A 141 -7.03 -10.29 7.45
C ILE A 141 -7.49 -10.26 8.92
N ARG A 142 -6.72 -9.61 9.79
CA ARG A 142 -7.06 -9.51 11.23
C ARG A 142 -8.43 -8.86 11.44
N PHE A 143 -8.70 -7.73 10.79
CA PHE A 143 -10.00 -7.06 10.91
C PHE A 143 -11.12 -7.86 10.26
N SER A 144 -10.88 -8.55 9.15
CA SER A 144 -11.89 -9.41 8.52
C SER A 144 -12.22 -10.64 9.36
N SER A 145 -11.23 -11.24 10.03
CA SER A 145 -11.45 -12.34 10.96
C SER A 145 -12.25 -11.88 12.19
N ARG A 146 -11.96 -10.69 12.70
CA ARG A 146 -12.76 -10.08 13.78
C ARG A 146 -14.19 -9.80 13.34
N LEU A 147 -14.37 -9.31 12.12
CA LEU A 147 -15.68 -9.04 11.54
C LEU A 147 -16.53 -10.31 11.41
N SER A 148 -15.93 -11.45 11.00
CA SER A 148 -16.67 -12.70 10.91
C SER A 148 -17.16 -13.20 12.27
N LEU A 149 -16.39 -12.99 13.35
CA LEU A 149 -16.83 -13.29 14.72
C LEU A 149 -17.96 -12.36 15.18
N LEU A 150 -17.86 -11.06 14.87
CA LEU A 150 -18.91 -10.11 15.22
C LEU A 150 -20.24 -10.44 14.52
N LEU A 151 -20.20 -10.81 13.24
CA LEU A 151 -21.40 -11.22 12.51
C LEU A 151 -21.99 -12.53 13.03
N ALA A 152 -21.15 -13.51 13.39
CA ALA A 152 -21.62 -14.76 13.98
C ALA A 152 -22.28 -14.56 15.35
N GLY A 153 -21.86 -13.57 16.12
CA GLY A 153 -22.38 -13.25 17.45
C GLY A 153 -23.65 -12.40 17.47
N ASN A 154 -24.33 -12.17 16.35
CA ASN A 154 -25.49 -11.30 16.20
C ASN A 154 -25.27 -9.89 16.77
N PRO A 155 -24.78 -8.95 15.96
CA PRO A 155 -24.42 -7.59 16.40
C PRO A 155 -25.55 -6.75 17.00
N SER A 156 -26.82 -7.14 16.77
CA SER A 156 -27.98 -6.43 17.34
C SER A 156 -28.19 -6.74 18.82
N GLN A 157 -27.58 -7.83 19.33
CA GLN A 157 -27.81 -8.30 20.70
C GLN A 157 -26.77 -7.79 21.71
N PHE A 158 -25.72 -7.09 21.27
CA PHE A 158 -24.73 -6.58 22.19
C PHE A 158 -24.47 -5.08 22.00
N SER A 159 -24.19 -4.40 23.11
CA SER A 159 -23.74 -3.02 23.15
C SER A 159 -22.65 -2.87 24.21
N LEU A 160 -21.78 -1.89 24.03
CA LEU A 160 -20.75 -1.54 25.00
C LEU A 160 -20.92 -0.07 25.35
N GLY A 161 -21.66 0.23 26.43
CA GLY A 161 -22.08 1.58 26.78
C GLY A 161 -22.99 2.17 25.68
N GLU A 162 -22.63 3.32 25.16
CA GLU A 162 -23.35 3.99 24.06
C GLU A 162 -23.03 3.45 22.66
N ILE A 163 -22.11 2.47 22.55
CA ILE A 163 -21.66 1.94 21.26
C ILE A 163 -22.46 0.69 20.93
N GLU A 164 -23.27 0.81 19.88
CA GLU A 164 -24.05 -0.31 19.34
C GLU A 164 -23.15 -1.31 18.57
N GLY A 165 -23.43 -2.61 18.70
CA GLY A 165 -22.70 -3.66 18.01
C GLY A 165 -22.71 -3.51 16.47
N GLN A 166 -23.80 -2.98 15.89
CA GLN A 166 -23.89 -2.65 14.48
C GLN A 166 -22.83 -1.62 14.05
N LYS A 167 -22.59 -0.59 14.88
CA LYS A 167 -21.58 0.43 14.62
C LYS A 167 -20.18 -0.15 14.66
N ILE A 168 -19.87 -0.98 15.69
CA ILE A 168 -18.58 -1.67 15.82
C ILE A 168 -18.32 -2.55 14.60
N THR A 169 -19.33 -3.27 14.14
CA THR A 169 -19.26 -4.17 12.98
C THR A 169 -18.95 -3.39 11.70
N GLY A 170 -19.68 -2.28 11.47
CA GLY A 170 -19.44 -1.40 10.32
C GLY A 170 -18.05 -0.77 10.31
N GLU A 171 -17.58 -0.25 11.45
CA GLU A 171 -16.24 0.31 11.59
C GLU A 171 -15.13 -0.74 11.38
N THR A 172 -15.39 -1.98 11.82
CA THR A 172 -14.43 -3.09 11.64
C THR A 172 -14.30 -3.46 10.16
N LEU A 173 -15.40 -3.48 9.40
CA LEU A 173 -15.38 -3.69 7.95
C LEU A 173 -14.65 -2.57 7.24
N GLU A 174 -14.91 -1.32 7.60
CA GLU A 174 -14.23 -0.16 7.03
C GLU A 174 -12.70 -0.23 7.26
N LYS A 175 -12.27 -0.59 8.46
CA LYS A 175 -10.84 -0.79 8.77
C LYS A 175 -10.22 -1.91 7.92
N ALA A 176 -10.91 -3.05 7.79
CA ALA A 176 -10.44 -4.17 6.97
C ALA A 176 -10.24 -3.74 5.51
N HIS A 177 -11.21 -3.02 4.94
CA HIS A 177 -11.15 -2.54 3.57
C HIS A 177 -10.06 -1.48 3.37
N ASN A 178 -9.93 -0.52 4.29
CA ASN A 178 -8.91 0.52 4.19
C ASN A 178 -7.50 -0.08 4.17
N HIS A 179 -7.21 -1.04 5.04
CA HIS A 179 -5.92 -1.73 5.03
C HIS A 179 -5.72 -2.56 3.75
N TRP A 180 -6.76 -3.24 3.26
CA TRP A 180 -6.67 -3.92 1.97
C TRP A 180 -6.35 -2.96 0.83
N MET A 181 -7.04 -1.82 0.74
CA MET A 181 -6.76 -0.80 -0.28
C MET A 181 -5.33 -0.24 -0.19
N LEU A 182 -4.83 0.02 1.04
CA LEU A 182 -3.45 0.46 1.24
C LEU A 182 -2.45 -0.61 0.80
N GLY A 183 -2.73 -1.88 1.09
CA GLY A 183 -1.92 -3.00 0.64
C GLY A 183 -1.84 -3.10 -0.89
N VAL A 184 -2.99 -3.04 -1.57
CA VAL A 184 -3.06 -3.09 -3.04
C VAL A 184 -2.33 -1.91 -3.68
N ARG A 185 -2.52 -0.69 -3.18
CA ARG A 185 -1.79 0.49 -3.65
C ARG A 185 -0.29 0.39 -3.41
N GLY A 186 0.09 -0.19 -2.27
CA GLY A 186 1.48 -0.50 -1.96
C GLY A 186 2.11 -1.47 -2.98
N LEU A 187 1.36 -2.45 -3.51
CA LEU A 187 1.85 -3.36 -4.56
C LEU A 187 2.23 -2.63 -5.85
N PHE A 188 1.50 -1.58 -6.24
CA PHE A 188 1.87 -0.76 -7.39
C PHE A 188 3.22 -0.06 -7.15
N PHE A 189 3.44 0.51 -5.97
CA PHE A 189 4.74 1.08 -5.61
C PHE A 189 5.83 0.02 -5.50
N LEU A 190 5.52 -1.19 -5.01
CA LEU A 190 6.46 -2.32 -4.99
C LEU A 190 6.88 -2.69 -6.42
N LEU A 191 5.93 -2.78 -7.35
CA LEU A 191 6.24 -2.97 -8.77
C LEU A 191 7.15 -1.86 -9.29
N GLY A 192 6.88 -0.61 -8.89
CA GLY A 192 7.74 0.54 -9.18
C GLY A 192 9.19 0.31 -8.73
N THR A 193 9.42 -0.20 -7.52
CA THR A 193 10.79 -0.45 -7.02
C THR A 193 11.55 -1.48 -7.85
N LEU A 194 10.85 -2.45 -8.45
CA LEU A 194 11.49 -3.47 -9.29
C LEU A 194 12.07 -2.88 -10.58
N PHE A 195 11.49 -1.81 -11.13
CA PHE A 195 12.04 -1.12 -12.30
C PHE A 195 13.43 -0.53 -12.04
N TRP A 196 13.76 -0.22 -10.78
CA TRP A 196 15.09 0.30 -10.44
C TRP A 196 16.23 -0.70 -10.66
N TYR A 197 15.92 -2.02 -10.59
CA TYR A 197 16.91 -3.05 -10.89
C TYR A 197 17.27 -3.11 -12.38
N ILE A 198 16.39 -2.64 -13.27
CA ILE A 198 16.65 -2.54 -14.70
C ILE A 198 17.52 -1.30 -14.97
N ASN A 199 16.99 -0.10 -14.67
CA ASN A 199 17.68 1.17 -14.90
C ASN A 199 17.02 2.28 -14.08
N ALA A 200 17.79 3.29 -13.65
CA ALA A 200 17.26 4.45 -12.92
C ALA A 200 16.27 5.28 -13.75
N GLY A 201 16.47 5.41 -15.06
CA GLY A 201 15.55 6.10 -15.96
C GLY A 201 14.20 5.38 -16.07
N VAL A 202 14.23 4.05 -16.24
CA VAL A 202 13.01 3.19 -16.27
C VAL A 202 12.27 3.29 -14.93
N PHE A 203 13.00 3.32 -13.83
CA PHE A 203 12.43 3.50 -12.49
C PHE A 203 11.69 4.85 -12.35
N ILE A 204 12.29 5.95 -12.79
CA ILE A 204 11.66 7.28 -12.74
C ILE A 204 10.37 7.29 -13.58
N VAL A 205 10.47 6.88 -14.86
CA VAL A 205 9.31 6.87 -15.77
C VAL A 205 8.21 5.93 -15.26
N GLY A 206 8.57 4.73 -14.84
CA GLY A 206 7.63 3.75 -14.30
C GLY A 206 6.89 4.27 -13.06
N ASN A 207 7.59 4.93 -12.14
CA ASN A 207 6.95 5.50 -10.95
C ASN A 207 6.05 6.70 -11.26
N ILE A 208 6.41 7.55 -12.24
CA ILE A 208 5.53 8.63 -12.69
C ILE A 208 4.25 8.06 -13.30
N ILE A 209 4.36 7.03 -14.13
CA ILE A 209 3.18 6.34 -14.71
C ILE A 209 2.32 5.74 -13.60
N ILE A 210 2.90 5.01 -12.65
CA ILE A 210 2.17 4.43 -11.52
C ILE A 210 1.50 5.52 -10.69
N PHE A 211 2.21 6.58 -10.37
CA PHE A 211 1.68 7.71 -9.61
C PHE A 211 0.49 8.37 -10.33
N THR A 212 0.62 8.64 -11.63
CA THR A 212 -0.45 9.22 -12.45
C THR A 212 -1.65 8.28 -12.54
N TYR A 213 -1.41 6.98 -12.75
CA TYR A 213 -2.47 5.96 -12.75
C TYR A 213 -3.21 5.92 -11.40
N LEU A 214 -2.49 5.89 -10.30
CA LEU A 214 -3.10 5.87 -8.97
C LEU A 214 -3.86 7.15 -8.65
N LEU A 215 -3.40 8.31 -9.14
CA LEU A 215 -4.14 9.57 -9.03
C LEU A 215 -5.43 9.55 -9.85
N SER A 216 -5.39 9.07 -11.09
CA SER A 216 -6.58 8.95 -11.93
C SER A 216 -7.60 7.98 -11.33
N ALA A 217 -7.14 6.87 -10.78
CA ALA A 217 -7.99 5.89 -10.07
C ALA A 217 -8.60 6.44 -8.76
N LEU A 218 -8.09 7.55 -8.22
CA LEU A 218 -8.71 8.24 -7.08
C LEU A 218 -9.97 9.02 -7.46
N ASP A 219 -10.14 9.36 -8.73
CA ASP A 219 -11.24 10.21 -9.22
C ASP A 219 -12.33 9.45 -9.98
N TYR A 220 -12.09 8.19 -10.35
CA TYR A 220 -13.01 7.39 -11.17
C TYR A 220 -13.49 6.14 -10.40
N ILE A 221 -14.60 6.28 -9.74
CA ILE A 221 -15.68 5.27 -9.63
C ILE A 221 -16.97 5.98 -9.22
#